data_697070651404267dbf3dd98f4278f50b
#
_entry.id   697070651404267dbf3dd98f4278f50b
#
_cell.length_a   1.000
_cell.length_b   1.000
_cell.length_c   1.000
_cell.angle_alpha   90.00
_cell.angle_beta   90.00
_cell.angle_gamma   90.00
#
_symmetry.space_group_name_H-M   'P 1'
#
loop_
_entity.id
_entity.type
_entity.pdbx_description
1 polymer ?
#
loop_
_entity_poly.entity_id
_entity_poly.type
_entity_poly.pdbx_seq_one_letter_code
_entity_poly.pdbx_strand_id
1 'polypeptide(L)'
;MKFTAISDLHGYLPEDLPGGDVLCICGDIVPLACQNDFGQSVAWFCMDFAPWAVSQPYRKIVFIGGNHDFFLQELGDMYGPSSVMKRLLPEAHMGQSKLVYLCDNSVEVDGVRIYGTPWIANLERWAFFRYDEDLMEVYGRIPRKCDILLTHMPPLACGAGCVLQPGRYNTMENYGSLELAEAISARNIRYALCGHVHSGNHCPEPFGCVANVVNVSLRDESYRVVYAPFNFEI
;
A
#
# COMPACT_ATOMS: atom_id res chain seq x y z
N MET A 1 -13.78 1.41 -15.15
CA MET A 1 -12.32 1.51 -15.19
C MET A 1 -11.72 0.21 -14.69
N LYS A 2 -10.61 -0.23 -15.32
CA LYS A 2 -9.90 -1.47 -14.94
C LYS A 2 -8.73 -1.15 -14.02
N PHE A 3 -8.69 -1.83 -12.89
CA PHE A 3 -7.68 -1.69 -11.85
C PHE A 3 -6.96 -3.02 -11.63
N THR A 4 -5.67 -2.91 -11.32
CA THR A 4 -4.87 -4.00 -10.76
C THR A 4 -4.27 -3.51 -9.44
N ALA A 5 -4.25 -4.37 -8.42
CA ALA A 5 -3.64 -4.05 -7.14
C ALA A 5 -2.63 -5.13 -6.72
N ILE A 6 -1.51 -4.67 -6.18
CA ILE A 6 -0.40 -5.49 -5.68
C ILE A 6 0.21 -4.84 -4.43
N SER A 7 0.91 -5.63 -3.63
CA SER A 7 1.67 -5.17 -2.46
C SER A 7 2.85 -6.09 -2.19
N ASP A 8 3.74 -5.65 -1.27
CA ASP A 8 4.84 -6.44 -0.74
C ASP A 8 5.77 -6.96 -1.83
N LEU A 9 6.20 -6.03 -2.68
CA LEU A 9 7.09 -6.33 -3.82
C LEU A 9 8.46 -6.79 -3.34
N HIS A 10 9.02 -6.16 -2.30
CA HIS A 10 10.36 -6.44 -1.77
C HIS A 10 11.40 -6.64 -2.89
N GLY A 11 11.36 -5.73 -3.87
CA GLY A 11 12.24 -5.73 -5.04
C GLY A 11 11.80 -6.62 -6.20
N TYR A 12 10.73 -7.39 -6.07
CA TYR A 12 10.16 -8.13 -7.20
C TYR A 12 9.33 -7.20 -8.09
N LEU A 13 9.64 -7.17 -9.35
CA LEU A 13 8.97 -6.35 -10.36
C LEU A 13 8.27 -7.28 -11.36
N PRO A 14 6.94 -7.51 -11.23
CA PRO A 14 6.20 -8.42 -12.11
C PRO A 14 6.30 -8.00 -13.59
N GLU A 15 6.61 -8.94 -14.47
CA GLU A 15 6.70 -8.70 -15.93
C GLU A 15 5.33 -8.82 -16.62
N ASP A 16 4.47 -9.73 -16.12
CA ASP A 16 3.20 -10.11 -16.76
C ASP A 16 1.98 -9.52 -16.04
N LEU A 17 1.92 -8.18 -15.91
CA LEU A 17 0.71 -7.52 -15.43
C LEU A 17 -0.31 -7.34 -16.57
N PRO A 18 -1.63 -7.52 -16.29
CA PRO A 18 -2.66 -7.55 -17.35
C PRO A 18 -2.87 -6.21 -18.05
N GLY A 19 -2.41 -5.11 -17.45
CA GLY A 19 -2.68 -3.76 -17.95
C GLY A 19 -4.09 -3.27 -17.61
N GLY A 20 -4.32 -1.98 -17.81
CA GLY A 20 -5.59 -1.34 -17.50
C GLY A 20 -5.49 0.16 -17.34
N ASP A 21 -6.41 0.74 -16.58
CA ASP A 21 -6.39 2.18 -16.31
C ASP A 21 -5.44 2.54 -15.18
N VAL A 22 -5.49 1.81 -14.05
CA VAL A 22 -4.69 2.13 -12.87
C VAL A 22 -4.08 0.87 -12.25
N LEU A 23 -2.77 0.95 -11.93
CA LEU A 23 -2.09 0.03 -11.03
C LEU A 23 -2.00 0.66 -9.64
N CYS A 24 -2.50 -0.03 -8.62
CA CYS A 24 -2.39 0.34 -7.21
C CYS A 24 -1.31 -0.51 -6.52
N ILE A 25 -0.39 0.13 -5.75
CA ILE A 25 0.67 -0.59 -5.03
C ILE A 25 0.59 -0.19 -3.55
N CYS A 26 0.38 -1.17 -2.67
CA CYS A 26 0.10 -0.94 -1.25
C CYS A 26 1.34 -1.07 -0.35
N GLY A 27 2.52 -0.65 -0.83
CA GLY A 27 3.74 -0.55 -0.02
C GLY A 27 4.69 -1.75 -0.11
N ASP A 28 5.76 -1.66 0.67
CA ASP A 28 6.88 -2.60 0.74
C ASP A 28 7.50 -2.87 -0.62
N ILE A 29 7.97 -1.77 -1.23
CA ILE A 29 8.45 -1.75 -2.61
C ILE A 29 9.91 -2.20 -2.69
N VAL A 30 10.78 -1.66 -1.80
CA VAL A 30 12.23 -1.84 -1.91
C VAL A 30 12.70 -3.26 -1.61
N PRO A 31 13.82 -3.71 -2.23
CA PRO A 31 14.45 -4.98 -1.86
C PRO A 31 14.88 -5.00 -0.39
N LEU A 32 14.69 -6.13 0.28
CA LEU A 32 15.13 -6.33 1.67
C LEU A 32 16.63 -6.02 1.86
N ALA A 33 17.45 -6.27 0.85
CA ALA A 33 18.89 -6.06 0.90
C ALA A 33 19.31 -4.59 1.03
N CYS A 34 18.51 -3.64 0.53
CA CYS A 34 18.85 -2.21 0.54
C CYS A 34 17.93 -1.36 1.43
N GLN A 35 16.88 -1.92 2.02
CA GLN A 35 15.87 -1.18 2.79
C GLN A 35 16.43 -0.26 3.90
N ASN A 36 17.52 -0.67 4.56
CA ASN A 36 18.17 0.07 5.64
C ASN A 36 19.26 1.05 5.15
N ASP A 37 19.47 1.16 3.84
CA ASP A 37 20.43 2.09 3.24
C ASP A 37 19.66 3.08 2.35
N PHE A 38 19.58 4.32 2.80
CA PHE A 38 18.87 5.38 2.10
C PHE A 38 19.36 5.57 0.65
N GLY A 39 20.69 5.61 0.46
CA GLY A 39 21.27 5.85 -0.87
C GLY A 39 20.99 4.70 -1.83
N GLN A 40 21.12 3.45 -1.36
CA GLN A 40 20.80 2.27 -2.16
C GLN A 40 19.31 2.17 -2.47
N SER A 41 18.44 2.46 -1.50
CA SER A 41 16.98 2.46 -1.71
C SER A 41 16.55 3.50 -2.74
N VAL A 42 17.08 4.74 -2.65
CA VAL A 42 16.82 5.80 -3.63
C VAL A 42 17.35 5.41 -5.02
N ALA A 43 18.58 4.88 -5.09
CA ALA A 43 19.18 4.46 -6.35
C ALA A 43 18.33 3.36 -7.01
N TRP A 44 17.96 2.32 -6.27
CA TRP A 44 17.11 1.23 -6.78
C TRP A 44 15.72 1.76 -7.21
N PHE A 45 15.11 2.64 -6.41
CA PHE A 45 13.83 3.24 -6.80
C PHE A 45 13.92 3.98 -8.14
N CYS A 46 14.96 4.79 -8.32
CA CYS A 46 15.12 5.61 -9.53
C CYS A 46 15.56 4.80 -10.76
N MET A 47 16.39 3.76 -10.57
CA MET A 47 17.02 3.02 -11.67
C MET A 47 16.27 1.75 -12.08
N ASP A 48 15.51 1.16 -11.15
CA ASP A 48 14.81 -0.12 -11.37
C ASP A 48 13.28 0.07 -11.26
N PHE A 49 12.76 0.48 -10.10
CA PHE A 49 11.32 0.56 -9.86
C PHE A 49 10.61 1.59 -10.75
N ALA A 50 11.10 2.82 -10.81
CA ALA A 50 10.42 3.88 -11.56
C ALA A 50 10.41 3.61 -13.08
N PRO A 51 11.51 3.17 -13.72
CA PRO A 51 11.48 2.73 -15.12
C PRO A 51 10.54 1.56 -15.37
N TRP A 52 10.58 0.52 -14.50
CA TRP A 52 9.63 -0.59 -14.57
C TRP A 52 8.19 -0.10 -14.48
N ALA A 53 7.87 0.71 -13.47
CA ALA A 53 6.52 1.22 -13.26
C ALA A 53 6.02 2.02 -14.48
N VAL A 54 6.85 2.90 -15.03
CA VAL A 54 6.49 3.70 -16.20
C VAL A 54 6.31 2.84 -17.45
N SER A 55 7.02 1.72 -17.59
CA SER A 55 6.88 0.79 -18.72
C SER A 55 5.60 -0.03 -18.66
N GLN A 56 4.98 -0.21 -17.48
CA GLN A 56 3.79 -1.04 -17.34
C GLN A 56 2.59 -0.50 -18.14
N PRO A 57 1.70 -1.36 -18.67
CA PRO A 57 0.60 -0.96 -19.55
C PRO A 57 -0.60 -0.38 -18.79
N TYR A 58 -0.36 0.62 -17.93
CA TYR A 58 -1.37 1.38 -17.19
C TYR A 58 -1.27 2.86 -17.50
N ARG A 59 -2.37 3.58 -17.40
CA ARG A 59 -2.42 5.05 -17.57
C ARG A 59 -1.86 5.78 -16.35
N LYS A 60 -2.13 5.24 -15.15
CA LYS A 60 -1.62 5.74 -13.86
C LYS A 60 -1.13 4.58 -13.01
N ILE A 61 -0.11 4.87 -12.20
CA ILE A 61 0.39 3.99 -11.15
C ILE A 61 0.36 4.79 -9.87
N VAL A 62 -0.47 4.34 -8.93
CA VAL A 62 -0.69 5.00 -7.64
C VAL A 62 -0.12 4.10 -6.56
N PHE A 63 0.77 4.63 -5.74
CA PHE A 63 1.42 3.84 -4.71
C PHE A 63 1.54 4.57 -3.38
N ILE A 64 1.68 3.80 -2.32
CA ILE A 64 2.02 4.24 -0.96
C ILE A 64 3.32 3.57 -0.53
N GLY A 65 3.90 4.01 0.60
CA GLY A 65 4.98 3.29 1.28
C GLY A 65 4.45 2.15 2.14
N GLY A 66 5.34 1.25 2.53
CA GLY A 66 5.15 0.23 3.56
C GLY A 66 6.27 0.29 4.60
N ASN A 67 6.26 -0.61 5.58
CA ASN A 67 7.21 -0.55 6.69
C ASN A 67 8.66 -0.83 6.28
N HIS A 68 8.92 -1.39 5.13
CA HIS A 68 10.27 -1.56 4.59
C HIS A 68 10.75 -0.35 3.77
N ASP A 69 9.89 0.63 3.46
CA ASP A 69 10.22 1.78 2.59
C ASP A 69 10.72 2.99 3.38
N PHE A 70 11.77 2.81 4.22
CA PHE A 70 12.35 3.85 5.08
C PHE A 70 12.68 5.14 4.32
N PHE A 71 13.24 5.02 3.12
CA PHE A 71 13.63 6.18 2.30
C PHE A 71 12.45 7.09 1.94
N LEU A 72 11.24 6.53 1.76
CA LEU A 72 10.03 7.32 1.48
C LEU A 72 9.61 8.13 2.71
N GLN A 73 9.67 7.52 3.90
CA GLN A 73 9.41 8.24 5.14
C GLN A 73 10.45 9.32 5.38
N GLU A 74 11.75 9.01 5.28
CA GLU A 74 12.83 9.98 5.48
C GLU A 74 12.70 11.19 4.55
N LEU A 75 12.38 10.97 3.26
CA LEU A 75 12.12 12.05 2.32
C LEU A 75 10.86 12.85 2.69
N GLY A 76 9.82 12.17 3.16
CA GLY A 76 8.59 12.81 3.64
C GLY A 76 8.83 13.68 4.87
N ASP A 77 9.61 13.20 5.83
CA ASP A 77 9.98 13.92 7.05
C ASP A 77 10.88 15.13 6.75
N MET A 78 11.83 15.00 5.81
CA MET A 78 12.74 16.09 5.44
C MET A 78 12.08 17.18 4.59
N TYR A 79 11.19 16.83 3.67
CA TYR A 79 10.74 17.75 2.61
C TYR A 79 9.21 17.87 2.48
N GLY A 80 8.46 17.15 3.31
CA GLY A 80 7.01 16.96 3.20
C GLY A 80 6.62 15.91 2.16
N PRO A 81 5.54 15.12 2.43
CA PRO A 81 5.12 14.01 1.56
C PRO A 81 4.86 14.42 0.11
N SER A 82 4.30 15.61 -0.12
CA SER A 82 4.02 16.14 -1.46
C SER A 82 5.28 16.44 -2.30
N SER A 83 6.44 16.52 -1.67
CA SER A 83 7.71 16.81 -2.33
C SER A 83 8.52 15.54 -2.67
N VAL A 84 8.14 14.37 -2.14
CA VAL A 84 8.90 13.11 -2.30
C VAL A 84 9.14 12.79 -3.77
N MET A 85 8.11 12.73 -4.60
CA MET A 85 8.26 12.42 -6.03
C MET A 85 9.10 13.43 -6.79
N LYS A 86 8.99 14.71 -6.45
CA LYS A 86 9.81 15.77 -7.05
C LYS A 86 11.31 15.61 -6.70
N ARG A 87 11.61 15.05 -5.54
CA ARG A 87 12.99 14.77 -5.13
C ARG A 87 13.56 13.52 -5.78
N LEU A 88 12.73 12.46 -5.89
CA LEU A 88 13.13 11.21 -6.53
C LEU A 88 13.25 11.33 -8.05
N LEU A 89 12.29 11.99 -8.70
CA LEU A 89 12.17 12.07 -10.15
C LEU A 89 11.91 13.53 -10.61
N PRO A 90 12.90 14.42 -10.54
CA PRO A 90 12.72 15.86 -10.86
C PRO A 90 12.18 16.12 -12.27
N GLU A 91 12.55 15.31 -13.25
CA GLU A 91 12.15 15.46 -14.66
C GLU A 91 10.71 14.97 -14.93
N ALA A 92 10.18 14.07 -14.14
CA ALA A 92 8.83 13.51 -14.32
C ALA A 92 7.71 14.52 -13.96
N HIS A 93 8.03 15.66 -13.38
CA HIS A 93 7.09 16.69 -12.93
C HIS A 93 6.71 17.72 -14.00
N MET A 94 7.29 17.65 -15.16
CA MET A 94 7.01 18.55 -16.29
C MET A 94 5.77 18.16 -17.09
N GLY A 95 4.80 17.51 -16.45
CA GLY A 95 3.55 17.06 -17.06
C GLY A 95 2.78 16.09 -16.16
N GLN A 96 1.62 15.59 -16.59
CA GLN A 96 0.82 14.64 -15.81
C GLN A 96 1.62 13.36 -15.52
N SER A 97 2.32 13.30 -14.38
CA SER A 97 3.13 12.13 -14.02
C SER A 97 2.27 10.86 -14.02
N LYS A 98 2.79 9.81 -14.68
CA LYS A 98 2.18 8.48 -14.66
C LYS A 98 2.25 7.85 -13.27
N LEU A 99 3.33 8.12 -12.51
CA LEU A 99 3.61 7.59 -11.19
C LEU A 99 3.19 8.60 -10.11
N VAL A 100 2.32 8.20 -9.19
CA VAL A 100 1.73 9.03 -8.14
C VAL A 100 1.95 8.40 -6.78
N TYR A 101 2.69 9.08 -5.91
CA TYR A 101 2.87 8.71 -4.50
C TYR A 101 1.78 9.35 -3.64
N LEU A 102 1.16 8.56 -2.78
CA LEU A 102 0.20 9.03 -1.79
C LEU A 102 0.72 8.80 -0.37
N CYS A 103 0.56 9.82 0.46
CA CYS A 103 0.78 9.78 1.90
C CYS A 103 -0.18 10.78 2.54
N ASP A 104 -1.26 10.30 3.14
CA ASP A 104 -2.39 11.06 3.71
C ASP A 104 -3.03 12.07 2.73
N ASN A 105 -3.08 11.68 1.48
CA ASN A 105 -3.70 12.50 0.42
C ASN A 105 -4.41 11.63 -0.62
N SER A 106 -5.04 12.27 -1.58
CA SER A 106 -5.80 11.59 -2.63
C SER A 106 -5.43 12.08 -4.03
N VAL A 107 -5.65 11.20 -5.00
CA VAL A 107 -5.67 11.51 -6.42
C VAL A 107 -7.03 11.11 -6.99
N GLU A 108 -7.49 11.86 -8.00
CA GLU A 108 -8.68 11.52 -8.77
C GLU A 108 -8.27 11.12 -10.19
N VAL A 109 -8.77 9.98 -10.65
CA VAL A 109 -8.54 9.47 -12.01
C VAL A 109 -9.90 9.18 -12.63
N ASP A 110 -10.30 9.95 -13.63
CA ASP A 110 -11.57 9.84 -14.34
C ASP A 110 -12.80 9.74 -13.40
N GLY A 111 -12.81 10.55 -12.34
CA GLY A 111 -13.90 10.60 -11.35
C GLY A 111 -13.82 9.54 -10.25
N VAL A 112 -12.83 8.62 -10.30
CA VAL A 112 -12.56 7.66 -9.21
C VAL A 112 -11.56 8.27 -8.25
N ARG A 113 -11.95 8.41 -6.98
CA ARG A 113 -11.10 8.95 -5.91
C ARG A 113 -10.36 7.84 -5.20
N ILE A 114 -9.03 7.94 -5.24
CA ILE A 114 -8.09 7.04 -4.56
C ILE A 114 -7.41 7.82 -3.44
N TYR A 115 -7.53 7.35 -2.18
CA TYR A 115 -6.81 7.90 -1.02
C TYR A 115 -5.76 6.91 -0.56
N GLY A 116 -4.57 7.40 -0.19
CA GLY A 116 -3.47 6.56 0.28
C GLY A 116 -2.93 7.02 1.63
N THR A 117 -2.69 6.07 2.53
CA THR A 117 -2.11 6.27 3.86
C THR A 117 -1.23 5.07 4.23
N PRO A 118 0.09 5.30 4.51
CA PRO A 118 1.06 4.21 4.65
C PRO A 118 1.24 3.70 6.08
N TRP A 119 0.64 4.37 7.08
CA TRP A 119 0.94 4.17 8.49
C TRP A 119 0.65 2.76 8.99
N ILE A 120 1.48 2.31 9.94
CA ILE A 120 1.37 0.99 10.58
C ILE A 120 1.38 1.11 12.12
N ALA A 121 0.79 0.12 12.79
CA ALA A 121 0.88 -0.14 14.22
C ALA A 121 1.91 -1.26 14.51
N ASN A 122 2.23 -1.45 15.79
CA ASN A 122 2.90 -2.65 16.34
C ASN A 122 4.36 -2.93 15.92
N LEU A 123 5.00 -2.07 15.10
CA LEU A 123 6.39 -2.25 14.64
C LEU A 123 7.21 -0.98 14.87
N GLU A 124 7.51 -0.64 16.12
CA GLU A 124 8.11 0.64 16.58
C GLU A 124 9.40 1.06 15.87
N ARG A 125 10.16 0.15 15.29
CA ARG A 125 11.45 0.44 14.65
C ARG A 125 11.38 0.41 13.12
N TRP A 126 10.18 0.29 12.58
CA TRP A 126 9.97 0.21 11.15
C TRP A 126 9.46 1.54 10.59
N ALA A 127 9.60 1.71 9.29
CA ALA A 127 9.09 2.89 8.62
C ALA A 127 7.55 3.00 8.77
N PHE A 128 7.06 4.22 8.75
CA PHE A 128 5.65 4.56 8.87
C PHE A 128 4.95 4.08 10.15
N PHE A 129 5.73 3.69 11.18
CA PHE A 129 5.17 3.39 12.49
C PHE A 129 4.62 4.66 13.16
N ARG A 130 3.46 4.52 13.82
CA ARG A 130 2.88 5.51 14.73
C ARG A 130 2.29 4.82 15.96
N TYR A 131 2.28 5.53 17.08
CA TYR A 131 1.53 5.11 18.26
C TYR A 131 0.04 5.33 18.09
N ASP A 132 -0.78 4.65 18.88
CA ASP A 132 -2.25 4.59 18.75
C ASP A 132 -2.91 5.97 18.63
N GLU A 133 -2.52 6.94 19.48
CA GLU A 133 -3.08 8.30 19.45
C GLU A 133 -2.80 9.02 18.12
N ASP A 134 -1.57 8.89 17.61
CA ASP A 134 -1.17 9.46 16.31
C ASP A 134 -1.86 8.73 15.16
N LEU A 135 -2.04 7.40 15.26
CA LEU A 135 -2.77 6.60 14.26
C LEU A 135 -4.24 7.02 14.18
N MET A 136 -4.90 7.25 15.32
CA MET A 136 -6.27 7.78 15.33
C MET A 136 -6.37 9.12 14.60
N GLU A 137 -5.40 10.02 14.78
CA GLU A 137 -5.37 11.30 14.09
C GLU A 137 -5.21 11.13 12.57
N VAL A 138 -4.20 10.38 12.13
CA VAL A 138 -3.91 10.25 10.68
C VAL A 138 -5.00 9.47 9.96
N TYR A 139 -5.52 8.39 10.52
CA TYR A 139 -6.64 7.64 9.95
C TYR A 139 -7.97 8.42 10.04
N GLY A 140 -8.09 9.32 11.01
CA GLY A 140 -9.20 10.26 11.10
C GLY A 140 -9.33 11.17 9.85
N ARG A 141 -8.23 11.40 9.13
CA ARG A 141 -8.16 12.21 7.88
C ARG A 141 -8.68 11.47 6.65
N ILE A 142 -8.83 10.13 6.69
CA ILE A 142 -9.40 9.35 5.59
C ILE A 142 -10.77 9.93 5.24
N PRO A 143 -11.07 10.26 3.98
CA PRO A 143 -12.36 10.84 3.58
C PRO A 143 -13.54 9.94 3.96
N ARG A 144 -14.67 10.52 4.34
CA ARG A 144 -15.90 9.75 4.61
C ARG A 144 -16.40 8.95 3.41
N LYS A 145 -16.04 9.40 2.20
CA LYS A 145 -16.32 8.74 0.94
C LYS A 145 -15.08 8.80 0.05
N CYS A 146 -14.55 7.65 -0.31
CA CYS A 146 -13.60 7.47 -1.41
C CYS A 146 -13.92 6.15 -2.11
N ASP A 147 -13.53 6.01 -3.38
CA ASP A 147 -13.78 4.78 -4.12
C ASP A 147 -12.77 3.71 -3.74
N ILE A 148 -11.49 4.09 -3.65
CA ILE A 148 -10.40 3.19 -3.31
C ILE A 148 -9.59 3.81 -2.17
N LEU A 149 -9.35 3.02 -1.12
CA LEU A 149 -8.42 3.30 -0.04
C LEU A 149 -7.22 2.37 -0.17
N LEU A 150 -6.02 2.94 -0.20
CA LEU A 150 -4.77 2.20 -0.10
C LEU A 150 -4.22 2.35 1.32
N THR A 151 -4.04 1.24 2.02
CA THR A 151 -3.31 1.16 3.29
C THR A 151 -2.22 0.11 3.16
N HIS A 152 -1.12 0.24 3.91
CA HIS A 152 -0.18 -0.88 3.96
C HIS A 152 -0.71 -1.94 4.92
N MET A 153 -1.08 -1.55 6.13
CA MET A 153 -1.63 -2.43 7.16
C MET A 153 -3.12 -2.71 6.93
N PRO A 154 -3.63 -3.95 7.15
CA PRO A 154 -5.06 -4.25 7.13
C PRO A 154 -5.77 -3.72 8.38
N PRO A 155 -7.10 -3.51 8.35
CA PRO A 155 -7.87 -3.24 9.56
C PRO A 155 -7.96 -4.49 10.45
N LEU A 156 -8.01 -4.28 11.78
CA LEU A 156 -8.24 -5.36 12.74
C LEU A 156 -9.62 -5.99 12.52
N ALA A 157 -9.77 -7.25 12.88
CA ALA A 157 -11.01 -8.03 12.81
C ALA A 157 -11.54 -8.28 11.38
N CYS A 158 -10.67 -8.14 10.35
CA CYS A 158 -10.95 -8.67 9.02
C CYS A 158 -10.00 -9.84 8.69
N GLY A 159 -10.38 -10.68 7.75
CA GLY A 159 -9.58 -11.84 7.33
C GLY A 159 -8.26 -11.46 6.68
N ALA A 160 -8.18 -10.27 6.05
CA ALA A 160 -6.97 -9.75 5.44
C ALA A 160 -5.78 -9.66 6.42
N GLY A 161 -6.06 -9.48 7.72
CA GLY A 161 -5.04 -9.45 8.78
C GLY A 161 -4.89 -10.78 9.53
N CYS A 162 -5.64 -11.83 9.19
CA CYS A 162 -5.68 -13.11 9.92
C CYS A 162 -4.62 -14.09 9.39
N VAL A 163 -3.78 -14.60 10.29
CA VAL A 163 -2.78 -15.63 10.00
C VAL A 163 -3.04 -16.85 10.86
N LEU A 164 -3.05 -18.03 10.23
CA LEU A 164 -3.08 -19.31 10.96
C LEU A 164 -1.69 -19.58 11.54
N GLN A 165 -1.57 -19.54 12.85
CA GLN A 165 -0.35 -19.92 13.55
C GLN A 165 -0.30 -21.44 13.71
N PRO A 166 0.62 -22.16 13.04
CA PRO A 166 0.76 -23.59 13.19
C PRO A 166 1.26 -23.92 14.61
N GLY A 167 0.53 -24.72 15.33
CA GLY A 167 0.87 -25.12 16.68
C GLY A 167 -0.10 -26.19 17.18
N ARG A 168 0.05 -26.57 18.48
CA ARG A 168 -0.80 -27.62 19.08
C ARG A 168 -2.30 -27.38 18.94
N TYR A 169 -2.73 -26.11 18.79
CA TYR A 169 -4.14 -25.71 18.74
C TYR A 169 -4.52 -24.92 17.47
N ASN A 170 -3.60 -24.74 16.52
CA ASN A 170 -3.83 -23.98 15.28
C ASN A 170 -4.63 -22.69 15.53
N THR A 171 -4.07 -21.78 16.32
CA THR A 171 -4.72 -20.50 16.64
C THR A 171 -4.69 -19.54 15.47
N MET A 172 -5.78 -18.79 15.27
CA MET A 172 -5.81 -17.64 14.36
C MET A 172 -5.40 -16.39 15.13
N GLU A 173 -4.42 -15.65 14.60
CA GLU A 173 -4.02 -14.35 15.12
C GLU A 173 -4.32 -13.28 14.08
N ASN A 174 -4.74 -12.11 14.52
CA ASN A 174 -5.02 -10.97 13.66
C ASN A 174 -4.02 -9.84 13.95
N TYR A 175 -3.28 -9.47 12.92
CA TYR A 175 -2.23 -8.43 12.99
C TYR A 175 -2.68 -7.09 12.41
N GLY A 176 -3.98 -6.88 12.19
CA GLY A 176 -4.53 -5.62 11.71
C GLY A 176 -4.51 -4.49 12.75
N SER A 177 -4.70 -3.24 12.30
CA SER A 177 -4.82 -2.06 13.17
C SER A 177 -6.26 -1.85 13.65
N LEU A 178 -6.40 -1.67 14.97
CA LEU A 178 -7.67 -1.30 15.60
C LEU A 178 -8.10 0.11 15.19
N GLU A 179 -7.17 1.06 15.17
CA GLU A 179 -7.40 2.47 14.86
C GLU A 179 -7.87 2.63 13.40
N LEU A 180 -7.28 1.84 12.47
CA LEU A 180 -7.76 1.79 11.09
C LEU A 180 -9.16 1.18 11.01
N ALA A 181 -9.42 0.09 11.72
CA ALA A 181 -10.73 -0.56 11.75
C ALA A 181 -11.82 0.39 12.25
N GLU A 182 -11.57 1.11 13.35
CA GLU A 182 -12.49 2.12 13.88
C GLU A 182 -12.68 3.28 12.89
N ALA A 183 -11.58 3.74 12.29
CA ALA A 183 -11.61 4.86 11.36
C ALA A 183 -12.46 4.56 10.11
N ILE A 184 -12.39 3.35 9.55
CA ILE A 184 -13.04 3.04 8.26
C ILE A 184 -14.41 2.38 8.38
N SER A 185 -14.76 1.76 9.52
CA SER A 185 -15.98 0.97 9.70
C SER A 185 -17.28 1.68 9.29
N ALA A 186 -17.33 3.02 9.48
CA ALA A 186 -18.47 3.86 9.13
C ALA A 186 -18.26 4.71 7.85
N ARG A 187 -17.20 4.44 7.08
CA ARG A 187 -16.89 5.17 5.84
C ARG A 187 -17.38 4.42 4.62
N ASN A 188 -17.92 5.15 3.66
CA ASN A 188 -18.38 4.57 2.40
C ASN A 188 -17.19 4.43 1.43
N ILE A 189 -16.57 3.26 1.45
CA ILE A 189 -15.40 2.89 0.66
C ILE A 189 -15.76 1.66 -0.19
N ARG A 190 -15.49 1.69 -1.49
CA ARG A 190 -15.79 0.55 -2.36
C ARG A 190 -14.74 -0.55 -2.25
N TYR A 191 -13.45 -0.15 -2.21
CA TYR A 191 -12.32 -1.06 -2.04
C TYR A 191 -11.33 -0.47 -1.05
N ALA A 192 -10.97 -1.22 0.00
CA ALA A 192 -9.83 -0.99 0.86
C ALA A 192 -8.78 -2.07 0.55
N LEU A 193 -7.67 -1.65 -0.04
CA LEU A 193 -6.59 -2.52 -0.49
C LEU A 193 -5.41 -2.41 0.48
N CYS A 194 -4.90 -3.54 0.95
CA CYS A 194 -3.82 -3.60 1.92
C CYS A 194 -2.81 -4.71 1.58
N GLY A 195 -1.70 -4.76 2.31
CA GLY A 195 -0.67 -5.79 2.26
C GLY A 195 -0.21 -6.16 3.66
N HIS A 196 1.12 -6.12 3.91
CA HIS A 196 1.78 -6.24 5.20
C HIS A 196 1.66 -7.63 5.85
N VAL A 197 0.47 -8.19 5.95
CA VAL A 197 0.20 -9.52 6.52
C VAL A 197 0.14 -10.51 5.36
N HIS A 198 1.31 -11.03 4.95
CA HIS A 198 1.49 -11.76 3.70
C HIS A 198 0.53 -12.94 3.51
N SER A 199 0.30 -13.73 4.58
CA SER A 199 -0.57 -14.91 4.54
C SER A 199 -2.02 -14.65 4.99
N GLY A 200 -2.43 -13.39 5.06
CA GLY A 200 -3.82 -13.01 5.35
C GLY A 200 -4.78 -13.46 4.24
N ASN A 201 -6.09 -13.28 4.45
CA ASN A 201 -7.08 -13.61 3.44
C ASN A 201 -6.98 -12.68 2.22
N HIS A 202 -6.75 -13.25 1.05
CA HIS A 202 -6.66 -12.54 -0.23
C HIS A 202 -8.00 -12.43 -0.98
N CYS A 203 -9.08 -12.99 -0.41
CA CYS A 203 -10.41 -12.86 -1.01
C CYS A 203 -11.08 -11.56 -0.55
N PRO A 204 -11.77 -10.82 -1.44
CA PRO A 204 -12.56 -9.67 -1.04
C PRO A 204 -13.59 -10.02 0.03
N GLU A 205 -13.66 -9.21 1.08
CA GLU A 205 -14.65 -9.37 2.15
C GLU A 205 -15.18 -8.00 2.60
N PRO A 206 -16.46 -7.91 3.02
CA PRO A 206 -17.02 -6.68 3.56
C PRO A 206 -16.51 -6.41 4.98
N PHE A 207 -16.35 -5.11 5.32
CA PHE A 207 -15.98 -4.67 6.66
C PHE A 207 -16.71 -3.38 7.03
N GLY A 208 -17.69 -3.44 7.94
CA GLY A 208 -18.53 -2.28 8.26
C GLY A 208 -19.24 -1.74 7.02
N CYS A 209 -19.00 -0.46 6.66
CA CYS A 209 -19.52 0.16 5.45
C CYS A 209 -18.54 0.08 4.25
N VAL A 210 -17.39 -0.56 4.41
CA VAL A 210 -16.46 -0.87 3.32
C VAL A 210 -16.98 -2.09 2.56
N ALA A 211 -17.17 -1.95 1.24
CA ALA A 211 -17.73 -3.02 0.45
C ALA A 211 -16.78 -4.20 0.26
N ASN A 212 -15.48 -3.91 0.08
CA ASN A 212 -14.45 -4.94 -0.12
C ASN A 212 -13.15 -4.53 0.56
N VAL A 213 -12.69 -5.29 1.54
CA VAL A 213 -11.30 -5.28 2.03
C VAL A 213 -10.55 -6.41 1.35
N VAL A 214 -9.37 -6.13 0.81
CA VAL A 214 -8.59 -7.12 0.06
C VAL A 214 -7.12 -7.00 0.44
N ASN A 215 -6.53 -8.09 0.88
CA ASN A 215 -5.08 -8.23 0.96
C ASN A 215 -4.53 -8.51 -0.44
N VAL A 216 -3.66 -7.63 -0.92
CA VAL A 216 -3.10 -7.70 -2.28
C VAL A 216 -1.60 -7.99 -2.29
N SER A 217 -1.07 -8.54 -1.16
CA SER A 217 0.31 -9.02 -1.09
C SER A 217 0.57 -10.08 -2.16
N LEU A 218 1.72 -9.99 -2.82
CA LEU A 218 2.17 -11.02 -3.77
C LEU A 218 2.92 -12.16 -3.08
N ARG A 219 3.30 -11.98 -1.80
CA ARG A 219 4.23 -12.87 -1.09
C ARG A 219 3.58 -13.65 0.04
N ASP A 220 4.16 -14.82 0.33
CA ASP A 220 3.92 -15.54 1.59
C ASP A 220 4.90 -15.09 2.69
N GLU A 221 4.73 -15.62 3.91
CA GLU A 221 5.59 -15.33 5.07
C GLU A 221 7.05 -15.76 4.88
N SER A 222 7.36 -16.51 3.84
CA SER A 222 8.74 -16.86 3.43
C SER A 222 9.26 -15.95 2.32
N TYR A 223 8.57 -14.85 2.04
CA TYR A 223 8.88 -13.90 0.97
C TYR A 223 8.85 -14.50 -0.45
N ARG A 224 8.22 -15.65 -0.65
CA ARG A 224 8.04 -16.23 -1.99
C ARG A 224 6.82 -15.61 -2.67
N VAL A 225 6.93 -15.33 -3.96
CA VAL A 225 5.81 -14.87 -4.78
C VAL A 225 4.88 -16.04 -5.03
N VAL A 226 3.69 -16.02 -4.45
CA VAL A 226 2.72 -17.12 -4.48
C VAL A 226 1.30 -16.64 -4.82
N TYR A 227 1.01 -15.36 -4.66
CA TYR A 227 -0.32 -14.81 -4.93
C TYR A 227 -0.33 -14.02 -6.24
N ALA A 228 -1.46 -14.05 -6.93
CA ALA A 228 -1.67 -13.32 -8.17
C ALA A 228 -2.08 -11.86 -7.89
N PRO A 229 -1.78 -10.92 -8.81
CA PRO A 229 -2.31 -9.57 -8.75
C PRO A 229 -3.86 -9.56 -8.68
N PHE A 230 -4.42 -8.71 -7.84
CA PHE A 230 -5.87 -8.55 -7.72
C PHE A 230 -6.41 -7.61 -8.79
N ASN A 231 -7.34 -8.09 -9.61
CA ASN A 231 -7.94 -7.33 -10.70
C ASN A 231 -9.42 -7.04 -10.41
N PHE A 232 -9.86 -5.80 -10.62
CA PHE A 232 -11.25 -5.39 -10.39
C PHE A 232 -11.66 -4.22 -11.29
N GLU A 233 -12.97 -3.93 -11.32
CA GLU A 233 -13.53 -2.82 -12.09
C GLU A 233 -14.41 -1.91 -11.23
N ILE A 234 -14.36 -0.60 -11.55
CA ILE A 234 -15.22 0.45 -10.96
C ILE A 234 -15.91 1.21 -12.09
#